data_82c4eeab09b443facd92854d27762c56
#
_entry.id   82c4eeab09b443facd92854d27762c56
#
_cell.length_a   1.000
_cell.length_b   1.000
_cell.length_c   1.000
_cell.angle_alpha   90.00
_cell.angle_beta   90.00
_cell.angle_gamma   90.00
#
_symmetry.space_group_name_H-M   'P 1'
#
loop_
_entity.id
_entity.type
_entity.pdbx_description
1 polymer ?
#
loop_
_entity_poly.entity_id
_entity_poly.type
_entity_poly.pdbx_seq_one_letter_code
_entity_poly.pdbx_strand_id
1 'polypeptide(L)'
;MKCLFALSLCAAFAATGSELERIGTLAPRTAPDPADDQWMIGCEVLDRDFAKFSAYKDYLPKLGIRSIRLQCGWAKCEKEKGKYDFAWLDEPVDFALAHGLNPVLETGYGNPLYKGGGGRDLAAGFPHGEEGLTAWDHWVDAISKHFKGRVRDWAMWNEPDIGNPADTAAVGGHHTPENIAAFNVRTARTILKNIPDARLAGLSLATNDPGFNEACYKAFGKDIGLFWRFIYHGYVPAPEESYPNVRKLKAICAKYAPHATLWQGENGAPSEMPGDGLALNHIAWSEISQAKWDMRRMLGDFVHEIPSSVFTICDYYHPGRGIGCYGLLRADSARNVIGVKRAFAAVRNVATVFDSRLVRVPRRVSSPESSLQLWEFQRKGAPLFVFWTSGEWVFENGQWRMAYRRPCDSMEKRPAVIRWPGAPLAEPVWIDLLTGDVCAFPKERMTACADGVVFTDVPVYDSPCLITERRAIDSDSRNAAAIQ
;
A
#
# COMPACT_ATOMS: atom_id res chain seq x y z
N MET A 1 47.50 53.10 -13.08
CA MET A 1 46.97 51.79 -12.67
C MET A 1 45.48 51.91 -12.76
N LYS A 2 44.84 51.28 -13.76
CA LYS A 2 43.42 51.29 -14.01
C LYS A 2 42.91 49.91 -13.60
N CYS A 3 42.08 49.83 -12.54
CA CYS A 3 41.33 48.61 -12.18
C CYS A 3 40.10 48.55 -13.04
N LEU A 4 40.00 47.52 -13.88
CA LEU A 4 38.77 47.13 -14.56
C LEU A 4 37.89 46.31 -13.55
N PHE A 5 36.73 46.83 -13.27
CA PHE A 5 35.63 46.07 -12.63
C PHE A 5 34.90 45.32 -13.73
N ALA A 6 34.96 43.99 -13.71
CA ALA A 6 34.10 43.13 -14.51
C ALA A 6 32.78 42.97 -13.77
N LEU A 7 31.70 43.60 -14.24
CA LEU A 7 30.34 43.31 -13.84
C LEU A 7 29.93 41.98 -14.49
N SER A 8 29.78 40.95 -13.65
CA SER A 8 29.11 39.69 -14.04
C SER A 8 27.61 39.91 -14.01
N LEU A 9 26.99 40.00 -15.17
CA LEU A 9 25.53 40.03 -15.30
C LEU A 9 25.01 38.61 -15.07
N CYS A 10 24.54 38.31 -13.86
CA CYS A 10 23.67 37.15 -13.60
C CYS A 10 22.31 37.47 -14.18
N ALA A 11 22.05 37.03 -15.40
CA ALA A 11 20.73 37.01 -15.96
C ALA A 11 19.94 35.90 -15.20
N ALA A 12 19.04 36.30 -14.27
CA ALA A 12 18.06 35.45 -13.73
C ALA A 12 17.04 35.10 -14.84
N PHE A 13 17.25 33.98 -15.50
CA PHE A 13 16.21 33.38 -16.32
C PHE A 13 15.08 32.95 -15.37
N ALA A 14 14.02 33.73 -15.28
CA ALA A 14 12.74 33.29 -14.83
C ALA A 14 12.26 32.26 -15.87
N ALA A 15 12.56 30.98 -15.65
CA ALA A 15 12.02 29.89 -16.44
C ALA A 15 10.54 29.80 -16.16
N THR A 16 9.71 30.47 -16.94
CA THR A 16 8.30 30.12 -17.12
C THR A 16 8.32 28.80 -17.86
N GLY A 17 8.38 27.67 -17.13
CA GLY A 17 8.28 26.35 -17.71
C GLY A 17 6.97 26.29 -18.50
N SER A 18 7.04 26.26 -19.85
CA SER A 18 5.86 26.12 -20.68
C SER A 18 5.12 24.86 -20.28
N GLU A 19 3.84 24.99 -20.02
CA GLU A 19 2.94 23.90 -19.70
C GLU A 19 3.02 22.83 -20.80
N LEU A 20 3.10 21.53 -20.41
CA LEU A 20 3.17 20.46 -21.39
C LEU A 20 1.81 20.29 -22.08
N GLU A 21 1.81 20.06 -23.39
CA GLU A 21 0.59 19.79 -24.16
C GLU A 21 -0.03 18.46 -23.71
N ARG A 22 -1.25 18.50 -23.17
CA ARG A 22 -2.02 17.31 -22.83
C ARG A 22 -2.57 16.68 -24.09
N ILE A 23 -2.21 15.40 -24.32
CA ILE A 23 -2.61 14.63 -25.52
C ILE A 23 -3.58 13.49 -25.21
N GLY A 24 -3.90 13.25 -23.94
CA GLY A 24 -4.86 12.23 -23.52
C GLY A 24 -4.81 11.93 -22.02
N THR A 25 -5.43 10.81 -21.64
CA THR A 25 -5.38 10.26 -20.29
C THR A 25 -4.99 8.78 -20.32
N LEU A 26 -4.45 8.27 -19.23
CA LEU A 26 -4.26 6.83 -19.05
C LEU A 26 -5.60 6.11 -19.22
N ALA A 27 -5.62 5.07 -20.03
CA ALA A 27 -6.76 4.17 -20.13
C ALA A 27 -6.70 3.18 -18.96
N PRO A 28 -7.63 3.27 -17.98
CA PRO A 28 -7.59 2.39 -16.83
C PRO A 28 -7.89 0.95 -17.24
N ARG A 29 -7.35 0.00 -16.49
CA ARG A 29 -7.72 -1.40 -16.64
C ARG A 29 -9.21 -1.59 -16.38
N THR A 30 -9.80 -2.50 -17.14
CA THR A 30 -11.21 -2.89 -16.98
C THR A 30 -11.38 -4.18 -16.17
N ALA A 31 -10.28 -4.88 -15.91
CA ALA A 31 -10.27 -6.13 -15.13
C ALA A 31 -8.92 -6.31 -14.39
N PRO A 32 -8.91 -7.06 -13.29
CA PRO A 32 -7.68 -7.43 -12.60
C PRO A 32 -6.72 -8.21 -13.51
N ASP A 33 -5.41 -8.05 -13.30
CA ASP A 33 -4.39 -8.85 -13.98
C ASP A 33 -4.19 -10.18 -13.23
N PRO A 34 -4.48 -11.34 -13.83
CA PRO A 34 -4.34 -12.63 -13.14
C PRO A 34 -2.89 -12.95 -12.72
N ALA A 35 -1.90 -12.36 -13.38
CA ALA A 35 -0.48 -12.55 -13.08
C ALA A 35 0.06 -11.57 -12.04
N ASP A 36 -0.74 -10.58 -11.63
CA ASP A 36 -0.33 -9.56 -10.68
C ASP A 36 -0.61 -10.00 -9.24
N ASP A 37 0.43 -10.09 -8.43
CA ASP A 37 0.35 -10.32 -6.98
C ASP A 37 1.03 -9.19 -6.17
N GLN A 38 1.34 -8.07 -6.85
CA GLN A 38 2.02 -6.91 -6.28
C GLN A 38 1.08 -6.04 -5.43
N TRP A 39 -0.18 -5.91 -5.88
CA TRP A 39 -1.12 -4.98 -5.30
C TRP A 39 -2.28 -5.67 -4.59
N MET A 40 -2.64 -5.14 -3.44
CA MET A 40 -3.80 -5.56 -2.66
C MET A 40 -4.59 -4.34 -2.19
N ILE A 41 -5.90 -4.49 -2.04
CA ILE A 41 -6.78 -3.51 -1.42
C ILE A 41 -7.42 -4.10 -0.17
N GLY A 42 -7.40 -3.32 0.90
CA GLY A 42 -8.08 -3.66 2.15
C GLY A 42 -9.59 -3.59 2.01
N CYS A 43 -10.25 -4.65 2.45
CA CYS A 43 -11.70 -4.76 2.63
C CYS A 43 -12.01 -5.18 4.07
N GLU A 44 -11.21 -4.70 5.01
CA GLU A 44 -11.30 -4.98 6.43
C GLU A 44 -12.56 -4.39 7.04
N VAL A 45 -12.72 -4.60 8.34
CA VAL A 45 -13.78 -4.05 9.21
C VAL A 45 -15.21 -4.49 8.90
N LEU A 46 -15.41 -5.41 7.95
CA LEU A 46 -16.71 -6.06 7.71
C LEU A 46 -17.11 -6.99 8.84
N ASP A 47 -16.13 -7.57 9.51
CA ASP A 47 -16.29 -8.44 10.68
C ASP A 47 -16.94 -7.74 11.88
N ARG A 48 -16.73 -6.42 11.99
CA ARG A 48 -17.28 -5.56 13.06
C ARG A 48 -18.43 -4.68 12.57
N ASP A 49 -18.90 -4.88 11.35
CA ASP A 49 -19.96 -4.09 10.71
C ASP A 49 -19.65 -2.59 10.60
N PHE A 50 -18.35 -2.21 10.52
CA PHE A 50 -17.97 -0.82 10.37
C PHE A 50 -18.09 -0.33 8.92
N ALA A 51 -18.11 -1.24 7.94
CA ALA A 51 -18.40 -0.98 6.54
C ALA A 51 -19.49 -1.95 6.02
N LYS A 52 -20.05 -1.68 4.84
CA LYS A 52 -21.01 -2.55 4.14
C LYS A 52 -20.41 -3.00 2.82
N PHE A 53 -20.24 -4.30 2.62
CA PHE A 53 -19.72 -4.86 1.39
C PHE A 53 -20.56 -4.47 0.17
N SER A 54 -21.88 -4.55 0.29
CA SER A 54 -22.83 -4.17 -0.76
C SER A 54 -22.72 -2.71 -1.24
N ALA A 55 -22.16 -1.82 -0.40
CA ALA A 55 -22.03 -0.40 -0.75
C ALA A 55 -20.83 -0.14 -1.69
N TYR A 56 -19.78 -0.98 -1.63
CA TYR A 56 -18.54 -0.73 -2.38
C TYR A 56 -18.10 -1.86 -3.33
N LYS A 57 -18.71 -3.04 -3.28
CA LYS A 57 -18.27 -4.21 -4.05
C LYS A 57 -18.07 -3.94 -5.54
N ASP A 58 -18.97 -3.17 -6.17
CA ASP A 58 -18.93 -2.89 -7.61
C ASP A 58 -17.77 -1.97 -8.04
N TYR A 59 -17.05 -1.38 -7.09
CA TYR A 59 -15.83 -0.61 -7.33
C TYR A 59 -14.56 -1.46 -7.36
N LEU A 60 -14.56 -2.63 -6.71
CA LEU A 60 -13.39 -3.49 -6.58
C LEU A 60 -12.80 -3.92 -7.95
N PRO A 61 -13.58 -4.47 -8.89
CA PRO A 61 -13.03 -4.87 -10.20
C PRO A 61 -12.50 -3.67 -11.01
N LYS A 62 -13.05 -2.46 -10.78
CA LYS A 62 -12.68 -1.23 -11.50
C LYS A 62 -11.35 -0.65 -11.03
N LEU A 63 -10.82 -1.09 -9.90
CA LEU A 63 -9.56 -0.60 -9.35
C LEU A 63 -8.34 -1.19 -10.08
N GLY A 64 -8.50 -2.33 -10.76
CA GLY A 64 -7.41 -3.02 -11.45
C GLY A 64 -6.48 -3.81 -10.53
N ILE A 65 -6.75 -3.85 -9.23
CA ILE A 65 -6.05 -4.63 -8.21
C ILE A 65 -6.70 -5.99 -8.09
N ARG A 66 -5.87 -7.06 -8.03
CA ARG A 66 -6.37 -8.43 -8.01
C ARG A 66 -6.73 -8.92 -6.61
N SER A 67 -5.92 -8.61 -5.61
CA SER A 67 -6.09 -9.20 -4.28
C SER A 67 -6.89 -8.30 -3.35
N ILE A 68 -7.80 -8.89 -2.58
CA ILE A 68 -8.57 -8.21 -1.53
C ILE A 68 -8.30 -8.88 -0.19
N ARG A 69 -8.07 -8.08 0.87
CA ARG A 69 -7.84 -8.56 2.24
C ARG A 69 -9.14 -8.46 3.03
N LEU A 70 -9.53 -9.56 3.68
CA LEU A 70 -10.76 -9.69 4.45
C LEU A 70 -10.46 -10.23 5.85
N GLN A 71 -10.88 -9.54 6.89
CA GLN A 71 -10.83 -10.04 8.26
C GLN A 71 -11.99 -11.01 8.53
N CYS A 72 -11.68 -12.17 9.11
CA CYS A 72 -12.64 -13.28 9.21
C CYS A 72 -13.64 -13.18 10.37
N GLY A 73 -13.35 -12.38 11.40
CA GLY A 73 -14.28 -12.08 12.49
C GLY A 73 -14.85 -13.27 13.23
N TRP A 74 -14.05 -13.98 14.06
CA TRP A 74 -14.54 -15.14 14.82
C TRP A 74 -15.84 -14.86 15.58
N ALA A 75 -15.93 -13.74 16.32
CA ALA A 75 -17.12 -13.37 17.07
C ALA A 75 -18.35 -13.12 16.19
N LYS A 76 -18.19 -12.75 14.93
CA LYS A 76 -19.29 -12.59 13.97
C LYS A 76 -19.72 -13.92 13.38
N CYS A 77 -18.77 -14.84 13.17
CA CYS A 77 -19.04 -16.17 12.67
C CYS A 77 -19.68 -17.07 13.72
N GLU A 78 -19.43 -16.86 15.02
CA GLU A 78 -19.88 -17.72 16.11
C GLU A 78 -20.53 -16.90 17.22
N LYS A 79 -21.85 -16.74 17.14
CA LYS A 79 -22.68 -16.02 18.14
C LYS A 79 -23.20 -16.93 19.25
N GLU A 80 -23.20 -18.25 19.00
CA GLU A 80 -23.50 -19.29 19.94
C GLU A 80 -22.42 -20.37 19.89
N LYS A 81 -21.93 -20.84 21.04
CA LYS A 81 -20.82 -21.79 21.13
C LYS A 81 -21.04 -23.02 20.23
N GLY A 82 -20.08 -23.26 19.33
CA GLY A 82 -20.09 -24.37 18.39
C GLY A 82 -21.03 -24.23 17.19
N LYS A 83 -21.71 -23.08 17.02
CA LYS A 83 -22.56 -22.80 15.85
C LYS A 83 -21.95 -21.73 14.98
N TYR A 84 -21.48 -22.13 13.82
CA TYR A 84 -20.79 -21.25 12.88
C TYR A 84 -21.72 -20.80 11.75
N ASP A 85 -21.73 -19.49 11.47
CA ASP A 85 -22.40 -18.85 10.34
C ASP A 85 -21.37 -18.05 9.54
N PHE A 86 -21.06 -18.51 8.34
CA PHE A 86 -20.11 -17.89 7.42
C PHE A 86 -20.78 -17.12 6.28
N ALA A 87 -22.11 -17.03 6.24
CA ALA A 87 -22.85 -16.46 5.12
C ALA A 87 -22.44 -15.01 4.80
N TRP A 88 -22.13 -14.21 5.83
CA TRP A 88 -21.66 -12.83 5.65
C TRP A 88 -20.27 -12.74 4.98
N LEU A 89 -19.42 -13.77 5.12
CA LEU A 89 -18.08 -13.84 4.53
C LEU A 89 -18.11 -14.59 3.18
N ASP A 90 -19.09 -15.46 2.96
CA ASP A 90 -19.32 -16.08 1.65
C ASP A 90 -19.59 -15.02 0.58
N GLU A 91 -20.43 -14.00 0.85
CA GLU A 91 -20.73 -12.94 -0.11
C GLU A 91 -19.48 -12.26 -0.70
N PRO A 92 -18.54 -11.69 0.11
CA PRO A 92 -17.34 -11.07 -0.43
C PRO A 92 -16.37 -12.06 -1.08
N VAL A 93 -16.26 -13.30 -0.58
CA VAL A 93 -15.40 -14.33 -1.18
C VAL A 93 -15.94 -14.76 -2.53
N ASP A 94 -17.22 -15.09 -2.65
CA ASP A 94 -17.83 -15.54 -3.89
C ASP A 94 -17.87 -14.41 -4.94
N PHE A 95 -18.14 -13.18 -4.50
CA PHE A 95 -18.04 -12.00 -5.36
C PHE A 95 -16.62 -11.84 -5.92
N ALA A 96 -15.60 -11.95 -5.07
CA ALA A 96 -14.21 -11.85 -5.48
C ALA A 96 -13.87 -12.88 -6.55
N LEU A 97 -14.19 -14.14 -6.32
CA LEU A 97 -13.92 -15.24 -7.24
C LEU A 97 -14.66 -15.04 -8.58
N ALA A 98 -15.93 -14.64 -8.55
CA ALA A 98 -16.72 -14.36 -9.74
C ALA A 98 -16.17 -13.24 -10.62
N HIS A 99 -15.39 -12.31 -10.03
CA HIS A 99 -14.80 -11.18 -10.73
C HIS A 99 -13.27 -11.31 -10.96
N GLY A 100 -12.70 -12.52 -10.78
CA GLY A 100 -11.27 -12.79 -10.98
C GLY A 100 -10.37 -12.15 -9.92
N LEU A 101 -10.95 -11.73 -8.78
CA LEU A 101 -10.21 -11.25 -7.63
C LEU A 101 -9.71 -12.44 -6.78
N ASN A 102 -8.64 -12.22 -6.04
CA ASN A 102 -8.05 -13.19 -5.12
C ASN A 102 -8.37 -12.78 -3.67
N PRO A 103 -9.29 -13.48 -2.98
CA PRO A 103 -9.55 -13.23 -1.57
C PRO A 103 -8.39 -13.73 -0.70
N VAL A 104 -7.90 -12.88 0.20
CA VAL A 104 -6.96 -13.21 1.26
C VAL A 104 -7.69 -13.10 2.58
N LEU A 105 -7.83 -14.21 3.30
CA LEU A 105 -8.52 -14.25 4.58
C LEU A 105 -7.54 -14.09 5.74
N GLU A 106 -7.81 -13.10 6.60
CA GLU A 106 -7.05 -12.88 7.82
C GLU A 106 -7.81 -13.39 9.02
N THR A 107 -7.24 -14.36 9.74
CA THR A 107 -7.83 -14.90 10.96
C THR A 107 -7.76 -13.87 12.09
N GLY A 108 -8.86 -13.57 12.72
CA GLY A 108 -8.99 -12.59 13.82
C GLY A 108 -10.43 -12.07 13.92
N TYR A 109 -10.82 -11.37 14.91
CA TYR A 109 -10.14 -11.29 16.21
C TYR A 109 -10.63 -12.44 17.13
N GLY A 110 -10.57 -12.25 18.46
CA GLY A 110 -11.06 -13.24 19.40
C GLY A 110 -12.60 -13.29 19.53
N ASN A 111 -13.10 -14.20 20.41
CA ASN A 111 -14.51 -14.31 20.68
C ASN A 111 -14.79 -14.37 22.21
N PRO A 112 -15.38 -13.31 22.78
CA PRO A 112 -15.64 -13.23 24.23
C PRO A 112 -16.72 -14.21 24.75
N LEU A 113 -17.33 -15.02 23.87
CA LEU A 113 -18.19 -16.12 24.30
C LEU A 113 -17.46 -17.16 25.15
N TYR A 114 -16.16 -17.28 25.00
CA TYR A 114 -15.33 -18.27 25.66
C TYR A 114 -14.47 -17.62 26.74
N LYS A 115 -14.29 -18.30 27.86
CA LYS A 115 -13.29 -17.89 28.85
C LYS A 115 -11.91 -17.95 28.19
N GLY A 116 -11.21 -16.81 28.21
CA GLY A 116 -9.94 -16.69 27.50
C GLY A 116 -10.05 -16.65 25.97
N GLY A 117 -11.23 -16.40 25.41
CA GLY A 117 -11.42 -16.29 23.95
C GLY A 117 -10.86 -15.02 23.30
N GLY A 118 -10.30 -14.11 24.08
CA GLY A 118 -9.80 -12.81 23.60
C GLY A 118 -10.92 -11.81 23.32
N GLY A 119 -10.55 -10.65 22.81
CA GLY A 119 -11.52 -9.62 22.39
C GLY A 119 -11.71 -9.59 20.88
N ARG A 120 -12.73 -8.90 20.43
CA ARG A 120 -13.15 -8.85 19.02
C ARG A 120 -12.68 -7.62 18.25
N ASP A 121 -11.86 -6.79 18.87
CA ASP A 121 -11.40 -5.52 18.30
C ASP A 121 -9.87 -5.44 18.26
N LEU A 122 -9.36 -4.46 17.53
CA LEU A 122 -7.93 -4.11 17.51
C LEU A 122 -7.41 -3.88 18.93
N ALA A 123 -6.19 -4.29 19.20
CA ALA A 123 -5.53 -4.29 20.51
C ALA A 123 -6.15 -5.25 21.54
N ALA A 124 -7.09 -6.08 21.15
CA ALA A 124 -7.58 -7.17 21.99
C ALA A 124 -6.57 -8.33 22.01
N GLY A 125 -6.47 -9.00 23.16
CA GLY A 125 -5.55 -10.11 23.33
C GLY A 125 -5.89 -11.34 22.49
N PHE A 126 -4.87 -12.17 22.25
CA PHE A 126 -5.07 -13.51 21.68
C PHE A 126 -5.99 -14.36 22.57
N PRO A 127 -6.70 -15.32 21.96
CA PRO A 127 -7.23 -16.45 22.71
C PRO A 127 -6.15 -17.12 23.56
N HIS A 128 -6.48 -17.42 24.81
CA HIS A 128 -5.57 -17.99 25.81
C HIS A 128 -6.28 -18.96 26.74
N GLY A 129 -5.52 -19.71 27.52
CA GLY A 129 -6.07 -20.78 28.36
C GLY A 129 -6.63 -21.93 27.55
N GLU A 130 -7.00 -23.02 28.21
CA GLU A 130 -7.44 -24.27 27.54
C GLU A 130 -8.74 -24.07 26.76
N GLU A 131 -9.76 -23.47 27.37
CA GLU A 131 -11.06 -23.27 26.73
C GLU A 131 -10.96 -22.34 25.52
N GLY A 132 -10.29 -21.18 25.67
CA GLY A 132 -10.16 -20.19 24.61
C GLY A 132 -9.36 -20.72 23.41
N LEU A 133 -8.24 -21.39 23.66
CA LEU A 133 -7.40 -21.97 22.60
C LEU A 133 -8.07 -23.16 21.91
N THR A 134 -8.80 -24.01 22.64
CA THR A 134 -9.54 -25.12 22.04
C THR A 134 -10.68 -24.60 21.15
N ALA A 135 -11.38 -23.59 21.61
CA ALA A 135 -12.46 -22.96 20.83
C ALA A 135 -11.91 -22.26 19.58
N TRP A 136 -10.74 -21.60 19.67
CA TRP A 136 -10.04 -21.04 18.53
C TRP A 136 -9.69 -22.10 17.49
N ASP A 137 -9.11 -23.22 17.91
CA ASP A 137 -8.78 -24.32 16.99
C ASP A 137 -10.01 -24.88 16.27
N HIS A 138 -11.14 -25.03 17.00
CA HIS A 138 -12.39 -25.48 16.41
C HIS A 138 -12.92 -24.49 15.37
N TRP A 139 -12.86 -23.18 15.65
CA TRP A 139 -13.28 -22.16 14.69
C TRP A 139 -12.37 -22.14 13.46
N VAL A 140 -11.04 -22.17 13.64
CA VAL A 140 -10.07 -22.21 12.51
C VAL A 140 -10.25 -23.48 11.68
N ASP A 141 -10.52 -24.63 12.32
CA ASP A 141 -10.82 -25.89 11.62
C ASP A 141 -12.12 -25.77 10.81
N ALA A 142 -13.17 -25.18 11.38
CA ALA A 142 -14.44 -24.97 10.70
C ALA A 142 -14.33 -24.02 9.51
N ILE A 143 -13.73 -22.83 9.70
CA ILE A 143 -13.63 -21.83 8.62
C ILE A 143 -12.71 -22.30 7.50
N SER A 144 -11.59 -22.96 7.81
CA SER A 144 -10.68 -23.48 6.78
C SER A 144 -11.32 -24.63 5.98
N LYS A 145 -12.14 -25.51 6.60
CA LYS A 145 -12.94 -26.48 5.88
C LYS A 145 -13.99 -25.84 4.98
N HIS A 146 -14.65 -24.79 5.48
CA HIS A 146 -15.71 -24.10 4.74
C HIS A 146 -15.18 -23.43 3.46
N PHE A 147 -14.01 -22.79 3.52
CA PHE A 147 -13.40 -22.11 2.38
C PHE A 147 -12.43 -22.99 1.57
N LYS A 148 -12.29 -24.27 1.89
CA LYS A 148 -11.47 -25.21 1.12
C LYS A 148 -11.86 -25.22 -0.36
N GLY A 149 -10.85 -25.05 -1.24
CA GLY A 149 -11.06 -24.98 -2.69
C GLY A 149 -11.53 -23.62 -3.21
N ARG A 150 -11.88 -22.67 -2.32
CA ARG A 150 -12.24 -21.29 -2.66
C ARG A 150 -11.14 -20.29 -2.28
N VAL A 151 -10.52 -20.44 -1.11
CA VAL A 151 -9.47 -19.54 -0.60
C VAL A 151 -8.21 -20.32 -0.35
N ARG A 152 -7.11 -19.84 -0.93
CA ARG A 152 -5.78 -20.39 -0.75
C ARG A 152 -4.89 -19.53 0.15
N ASP A 153 -5.12 -18.22 0.17
CA ASP A 153 -4.25 -17.24 0.83
C ASP A 153 -4.83 -16.83 2.19
N TRP A 154 -4.01 -17.02 3.25
CA TRP A 154 -4.40 -16.76 4.62
C TRP A 154 -3.34 -15.94 5.35
N ALA A 155 -3.76 -14.92 6.10
CA ALA A 155 -2.93 -14.16 7.01
C ALA A 155 -3.28 -14.49 8.47
N MET A 156 -2.25 -14.44 9.33
CA MET A 156 -2.40 -14.80 10.74
C MET A 156 -2.54 -13.53 11.57
N TRP A 157 -3.74 -13.33 12.12
CA TRP A 157 -4.09 -12.20 13.00
C TRP A 157 -3.86 -10.81 12.37
N ASN A 158 -4.18 -9.74 13.12
CA ASN A 158 -3.91 -8.35 12.76
C ASN A 158 -3.27 -7.62 13.94
N GLU A 159 -2.09 -7.03 13.70
CA GLU A 159 -1.37 -6.17 14.63
C GLU A 159 -1.25 -6.71 16.06
N PRO A 160 -0.69 -7.90 16.25
CA PRO A 160 -0.59 -8.52 17.57
C PRO A 160 0.36 -7.78 18.52
N ASP A 161 1.15 -6.86 18.02
CA ASP A 161 2.09 -6.02 18.74
C ASP A 161 1.48 -4.68 19.22
N ILE A 162 0.20 -4.41 18.93
CA ILE A 162 -0.53 -3.26 19.46
C ILE A 162 -1.18 -3.61 20.81
N GLY A 163 -1.19 -2.63 21.73
CA GLY A 163 -1.86 -2.67 23.02
C GLY A 163 -0.96 -2.26 24.19
N ASN A 164 -1.54 -2.17 25.36
CA ASN A 164 -0.80 -1.87 26.57
C ASN A 164 -0.23 -3.17 27.16
N PRO A 165 1.08 -3.25 27.47
CA PRO A 165 1.67 -4.42 28.13
C PRO A 165 0.94 -4.88 29.40
N ALA A 166 0.35 -3.95 30.18
CA ALA A 166 -0.44 -4.27 31.36
C ALA A 166 -1.74 -4.98 31.01
N ASP A 167 -2.42 -4.56 29.94
CA ASP A 167 -3.66 -5.18 29.49
C ASP A 167 -3.37 -6.54 28.84
N THR A 168 -2.25 -6.67 28.12
CA THR A 168 -1.84 -7.92 27.48
C THR A 168 -1.36 -8.97 28.47
N ALA A 169 -0.81 -8.58 29.63
CA ALA A 169 -0.50 -9.52 30.71
C ALA A 169 -1.76 -10.23 31.22
N ALA A 170 -2.89 -9.52 31.31
CA ALA A 170 -4.19 -10.07 31.71
C ALA A 170 -4.81 -11.01 30.67
N VAL A 171 -4.44 -10.85 29.39
CA VAL A 171 -4.99 -11.62 28.24
C VAL A 171 -3.99 -12.55 27.56
N GLY A 172 -2.94 -12.94 28.26
CA GLY A 172 -1.98 -13.94 27.76
C GLY A 172 -0.73 -13.37 27.09
N GLY A 173 -0.45 -12.05 27.20
CA GLY A 173 0.83 -11.47 26.80
C GLY A 173 1.13 -11.58 25.30
N HIS A 174 0.20 -11.28 24.45
CA HIS A 174 0.33 -11.44 22.99
C HIS A 174 1.41 -10.55 22.34
N HIS A 175 1.93 -9.57 23.06
CA HIS A 175 3.00 -8.69 22.58
C HIS A 175 4.37 -9.34 22.51
N THR A 176 4.60 -10.50 23.14
CA THR A 176 5.93 -11.11 23.07
C THR A 176 6.13 -11.82 21.72
N PRO A 177 7.36 -11.75 21.16
CA PRO A 177 7.70 -12.48 19.94
C PRO A 177 7.37 -13.96 20.00
N GLU A 178 7.58 -14.60 21.15
CA GLU A 178 7.33 -16.03 21.39
C GLU A 178 5.82 -16.35 21.31
N ASN A 179 4.98 -15.53 21.95
CA ASN A 179 3.54 -15.74 21.92
C ASN A 179 2.96 -15.49 20.53
N ILE A 180 3.45 -14.47 19.82
CA ILE A 180 3.04 -14.17 18.44
C ILE A 180 3.41 -15.36 17.53
N ALA A 181 4.66 -15.83 17.59
CA ALA A 181 5.09 -16.96 16.78
C ALA A 181 4.30 -18.24 17.10
N ALA A 182 4.15 -18.58 18.39
CA ALA A 182 3.40 -19.76 18.81
C ALA A 182 1.95 -19.76 18.36
N PHE A 183 1.25 -18.61 18.47
CA PHE A 183 -0.12 -18.46 18.03
C PHE A 183 -0.27 -18.55 16.51
N ASN A 184 0.65 -17.91 15.76
CA ASN A 184 0.70 -18.03 14.29
C ASN A 184 0.91 -19.49 13.85
N VAL A 185 1.85 -20.21 14.47
CA VAL A 185 2.13 -21.64 14.16
C VAL A 185 0.92 -22.51 14.47
N ARG A 186 0.23 -22.30 15.60
CA ARG A 186 -0.98 -23.01 15.97
C ARG A 186 -2.06 -22.88 14.90
N THR A 187 -2.36 -21.64 14.50
CA THR A 187 -3.35 -21.33 13.48
C THR A 187 -2.94 -21.91 12.12
N ALA A 188 -1.68 -21.73 11.72
CA ALA A 188 -1.14 -22.24 10.48
C ALA A 188 -1.30 -23.75 10.35
N ARG A 189 -0.95 -24.51 11.38
CA ARG A 189 -1.07 -25.98 11.38
C ARG A 189 -2.51 -26.44 11.22
N THR A 190 -3.47 -25.74 11.83
CA THR A 190 -4.90 -26.07 11.71
C THR A 190 -5.39 -25.82 10.27
N ILE A 191 -4.99 -24.71 9.64
CA ILE A 191 -5.34 -24.43 8.24
C ILE A 191 -4.71 -25.47 7.30
N LEU A 192 -3.41 -25.76 7.43
CA LEU A 192 -2.70 -26.71 6.57
C LEU A 192 -3.22 -28.14 6.67
N LYS A 193 -3.76 -28.54 7.82
CA LYS A 193 -4.44 -29.83 7.99
C LYS A 193 -5.63 -29.98 7.02
N ASN A 194 -6.37 -28.89 6.78
CA ASN A 194 -7.54 -28.88 5.92
C ASN A 194 -7.24 -28.48 4.47
N ILE A 195 -6.29 -27.57 4.27
CA ILE A 195 -5.86 -27.01 2.99
C ILE A 195 -4.32 -27.15 2.89
N PRO A 196 -3.80 -28.32 2.48
CA PRO A 196 -2.35 -28.57 2.48
C PRO A 196 -1.53 -27.67 1.57
N ASP A 197 -2.17 -27.07 0.55
CA ASP A 197 -1.56 -26.13 -0.38
C ASP A 197 -1.86 -24.65 -0.07
N ALA A 198 -2.38 -24.35 1.13
CA ALA A 198 -2.60 -22.99 1.58
C ALA A 198 -1.29 -22.18 1.61
N ARG A 199 -1.37 -20.91 1.18
CA ARG A 199 -0.27 -19.97 1.27
C ARG A 199 -0.48 -19.10 2.51
N LEU A 200 0.39 -19.27 3.49
CA LEU A 200 0.23 -18.64 4.80
C LEU A 200 1.17 -17.46 4.95
N ALA A 201 0.62 -16.31 5.36
CA ALA A 201 1.39 -15.12 5.71
C ALA A 201 1.36 -14.90 7.23
N GLY A 202 2.54 -14.82 7.84
CA GLY A 202 2.69 -14.68 9.29
C GLY A 202 2.94 -13.24 9.72
N LEU A 203 2.86 -13.02 11.02
CA LEU A 203 3.15 -11.81 11.77
C LEU A 203 2.07 -10.75 11.71
N SER A 204 1.83 -10.07 10.60
CA SER A 204 0.93 -8.90 10.49
C SER A 204 1.21 -7.81 11.54
N LEU A 205 2.48 -7.47 11.75
CA LEU A 205 2.90 -6.53 12.79
C LEU A 205 2.57 -5.08 12.41
N ALA A 206 2.07 -4.30 13.36
CA ALA A 206 1.91 -2.86 13.21
C ALA A 206 3.26 -2.16 13.02
N THR A 207 4.30 -2.63 13.70
CA THR A 207 5.63 -2.07 13.65
C THR A 207 6.47 -2.57 12.48
N ASN A 208 7.35 -1.71 11.97
CA ASN A 208 8.47 -2.08 11.11
C ASN A 208 9.82 -2.03 11.84
N ASP A 209 9.83 -2.10 13.17
CA ASP A 209 11.07 -2.15 13.95
C ASP A 209 11.85 -3.44 13.66
N PRO A 210 13.12 -3.34 13.19
CA PRO A 210 13.88 -4.52 12.82
C PRO A 210 14.22 -5.45 13.98
N GLY A 211 14.43 -4.90 15.19
CA GLY A 211 14.78 -5.67 16.38
C GLY A 211 13.64 -6.57 16.83
N PHE A 212 12.43 -6.01 16.94
CA PHE A 212 11.24 -6.78 17.30
C PHE A 212 10.89 -7.83 16.23
N ASN A 213 10.95 -7.46 14.95
CA ASN A 213 10.74 -8.40 13.86
C ASN A 213 11.74 -9.55 13.90
N GLU A 214 13.06 -9.27 14.07
CA GLU A 214 14.07 -10.34 14.15
C GLU A 214 13.81 -11.29 15.33
N ALA A 215 13.37 -10.77 16.47
CA ALA A 215 12.99 -11.60 17.62
C ALA A 215 11.81 -12.54 17.26
N CYS A 216 10.79 -12.04 16.56
CA CYS A 216 9.68 -12.87 16.07
C CYS A 216 10.17 -13.98 15.10
N TYR A 217 11.04 -13.64 14.14
CA TYR A 217 11.61 -14.64 13.22
C TYR A 217 12.37 -15.74 13.97
N LYS A 218 13.15 -15.38 14.98
CA LYS A 218 13.87 -16.33 15.84
C LYS A 218 12.90 -17.24 16.61
N ALA A 219 11.80 -16.67 17.11
CA ALA A 219 10.81 -17.39 17.90
C ALA A 219 10.05 -18.47 17.10
N PHE A 220 9.89 -18.31 15.79
CA PHE A 220 9.33 -19.37 14.93
C PHE A 220 10.19 -20.63 14.88
N GLY A 221 11.50 -20.52 15.02
CA GLY A 221 12.42 -21.64 14.94
C GLY A 221 12.23 -22.46 13.65
N LYS A 222 12.10 -23.79 13.78
CA LYS A 222 11.89 -24.69 12.62
C LYS A 222 10.54 -24.49 11.91
N ASP A 223 9.56 -23.91 12.58
CA ASP A 223 8.21 -23.73 12.04
C ASP A 223 8.09 -22.50 11.11
N ILE A 224 9.16 -21.72 10.96
CA ILE A 224 9.21 -20.59 10.02
C ILE A 224 8.95 -21.02 8.58
N GLY A 225 9.25 -22.27 8.22
CA GLY A 225 9.00 -22.86 6.91
C GLY A 225 7.51 -23.03 6.54
N LEU A 226 6.60 -22.84 7.48
CA LEU A 226 5.15 -22.88 7.23
C LEU A 226 4.65 -21.62 6.44
N PHE A 227 5.43 -20.55 6.46
CA PHE A 227 4.98 -19.25 5.94
C PHE A 227 5.73 -18.90 4.66
N TRP A 228 4.98 -18.48 3.64
CA TRP A 228 5.53 -18.00 2.36
C TRP A 228 5.74 -16.49 2.32
N ARG A 229 5.06 -15.74 3.23
CA ARG A 229 5.21 -14.29 3.42
C ARG A 229 5.20 -13.92 4.89
N PHE A 230 5.85 -12.80 5.21
CA PHE A 230 5.76 -12.14 6.53
C PHE A 230 5.30 -10.72 6.37
N ILE A 231 4.29 -10.34 7.17
CA ILE A 231 3.58 -9.09 7.06
C ILE A 231 4.09 -8.08 8.09
N TYR A 232 4.27 -6.84 7.64
CA TYR A 232 4.40 -5.66 8.49
C TYR A 232 3.50 -4.55 7.94
N HIS A 233 3.08 -3.59 8.78
CA HIS A 233 2.29 -2.43 8.38
C HIS A 233 3.16 -1.17 8.29
N GLY A 234 3.68 -0.65 9.41
CA GLY A 234 4.67 0.42 9.44
C GLY A 234 4.13 1.74 8.91
N TYR A 235 3.05 2.25 9.51
CA TYR A 235 2.53 3.57 9.23
C TYR A 235 3.54 4.67 9.57
N VAL A 236 3.83 5.55 8.61
CA VAL A 236 4.75 6.67 8.74
C VAL A 236 4.20 7.93 8.08
N PRO A 237 4.52 9.14 8.56
CA PRO A 237 4.06 10.39 7.95
C PRO A 237 4.49 10.58 6.49
N ALA A 238 5.69 10.14 6.13
CA ALA A 238 6.19 10.14 4.75
C ALA A 238 6.64 8.72 4.37
N PRO A 239 6.16 8.15 3.26
CA PRO A 239 6.47 6.78 2.85
C PRO A 239 7.97 6.47 2.80
N GLU A 240 8.78 7.43 2.38
CA GLU A 240 10.23 7.28 2.23
C GLU A 240 10.96 7.03 3.54
N GLU A 241 10.38 7.44 4.67
CA GLU A 241 10.94 7.20 6.02
C GLU A 241 10.92 5.71 6.43
N SER A 242 10.07 4.91 5.79
CA SER A 242 9.94 3.49 6.06
C SER A 242 11.12 2.66 5.53
N TYR A 243 11.70 3.03 4.39
CA TYR A 243 12.58 2.16 3.63
C TYR A 243 13.96 1.85 4.25
N PRO A 244 14.56 2.69 5.12
CA PRO A 244 15.73 2.27 5.89
C PRO A 244 15.45 1.03 6.75
N ASN A 245 14.30 0.95 7.40
CA ASN A 245 13.89 -0.23 8.18
C ASN A 245 13.47 -1.38 7.27
N VAL A 246 12.70 -1.13 6.22
CA VAL A 246 12.28 -2.16 5.25
C VAL A 246 13.47 -2.91 4.65
N ARG A 247 14.57 -2.21 4.31
CA ARG A 247 15.80 -2.89 3.85
C ARG A 247 16.38 -3.83 4.90
N LYS A 248 16.34 -3.47 6.19
CA LYS A 248 16.76 -4.35 7.29
C LYS A 248 15.82 -5.54 7.44
N LEU A 249 14.50 -5.32 7.34
CA LEU A 249 13.50 -6.39 7.37
C LEU A 249 13.73 -7.39 6.22
N LYS A 250 14.02 -6.91 4.99
CA LYS A 250 14.38 -7.81 3.88
C LYS A 250 15.60 -8.67 4.20
N ALA A 251 16.64 -8.09 4.79
CA ALA A 251 17.83 -8.83 5.19
C ALA A 251 17.52 -9.87 6.29
N ILE A 252 16.67 -9.53 7.26
CA ILE A 252 16.19 -10.45 8.30
C ILE A 252 15.38 -11.58 7.67
N CYS A 253 14.42 -11.28 6.80
CA CYS A 253 13.65 -12.28 6.09
C CYS A 253 14.55 -13.23 5.29
N ALA A 254 15.48 -12.70 4.50
CA ALA A 254 16.44 -13.52 3.74
C ALA A 254 17.34 -14.39 4.62
N LYS A 255 17.68 -13.93 5.83
CA LYS A 255 18.52 -14.67 6.79
C LYS A 255 17.80 -15.85 7.43
N TYR A 256 16.55 -15.66 7.87
CA TYR A 256 15.80 -16.66 8.65
C TYR A 256 14.80 -17.46 7.82
N ALA A 257 14.27 -16.86 6.74
CA ALA A 257 13.24 -17.45 5.89
C ALA A 257 13.55 -17.18 4.40
N PRO A 258 14.65 -17.70 3.83
CA PRO A 258 15.08 -17.40 2.45
C PRO A 258 14.08 -17.85 1.38
N HIS A 259 13.11 -18.72 1.71
CA HIS A 259 12.02 -19.19 0.87
C HIS A 259 10.82 -18.24 0.88
N ALA A 260 10.78 -17.28 1.80
CA ALA A 260 9.66 -16.37 2.00
C ALA A 260 10.00 -14.95 1.53
N THR A 261 8.96 -14.12 1.37
CA THR A 261 9.09 -12.70 1.06
C THR A 261 8.42 -11.83 2.13
N LEU A 262 8.82 -10.56 2.19
CA LEU A 262 8.08 -9.57 2.96
C LEU A 262 6.82 -9.15 2.19
N TRP A 263 5.83 -8.71 2.94
CA TRP A 263 4.63 -8.07 2.42
C TRP A 263 4.25 -6.89 3.33
N GLN A 264 4.06 -5.72 2.73
CA GLN A 264 3.44 -4.58 3.40
C GLN A 264 1.93 -4.82 3.38
N GLY A 265 1.39 -5.34 4.49
CA GLY A 265 0.03 -5.90 4.55
C GLY A 265 -1.07 -4.88 4.78
N GLU A 266 -0.74 -3.71 5.32
CA GLU A 266 -1.71 -2.64 5.57
C GLU A 266 -1.01 -1.30 5.67
N ASN A 267 -1.42 -0.34 4.83
CA ASN A 267 -0.97 1.04 4.94
C ASN A 267 -1.85 1.98 4.12
N GLY A 268 -2.07 3.21 4.61
CA GLY A 268 -2.86 4.21 3.93
C GLY A 268 -2.80 5.55 4.66
N ALA A 269 -3.08 6.63 3.96
CA ALA A 269 -3.26 7.94 4.54
C ALA A 269 -4.75 8.28 4.64
N PRO A 270 -5.18 9.03 5.66
CA PRO A 270 -6.55 9.54 5.68
C PRO A 270 -6.73 10.70 4.71
N SER A 271 -7.97 10.96 4.26
CA SER A 271 -8.30 12.10 3.38
C SER A 271 -8.62 13.40 4.13
N GLU A 272 -8.70 13.32 5.42
CA GLU A 272 -8.93 14.40 6.37
C GLU A 272 -8.52 13.90 7.76
N MET A 273 -8.57 14.73 8.78
CA MET A 273 -8.28 14.27 10.14
C MET A 273 -9.28 13.17 10.53
N PRO A 274 -8.82 11.92 10.78
CA PRO A 274 -9.72 10.81 11.04
C PRO A 274 -10.43 10.97 12.38
N GLY A 275 -11.76 10.82 12.37
CA GLY A 275 -12.58 10.92 13.57
C GLY A 275 -12.37 9.80 14.57
N ASP A 276 -11.87 8.64 14.12
CA ASP A 276 -11.59 7.48 14.95
C ASP A 276 -10.28 7.57 15.77
N GLY A 277 -9.44 8.57 15.47
CA GLY A 277 -8.19 8.82 16.19
C GLY A 277 -7.10 7.77 15.97
N LEU A 278 -7.18 6.98 14.89
CA LEU A 278 -6.20 5.94 14.57
C LEU A 278 -4.94 6.50 13.86
N ALA A 279 -4.28 5.69 13.05
CA ALA A 279 -2.97 6.00 12.48
C ALA A 279 -2.93 7.38 11.76
N LEU A 280 -1.84 8.12 11.94
CA LEU A 280 -1.58 9.41 11.29
C LEU A 280 -2.60 10.53 11.61
N ASN A 281 -3.40 10.40 12.67
CA ASN A 281 -4.46 11.33 13.07
C ASN A 281 -3.98 12.72 13.49
N HIS A 282 -2.68 12.89 13.72
CA HIS A 282 -2.06 14.14 14.16
C HIS A 282 -1.60 15.04 12.99
N ILE A 283 -1.92 14.67 11.76
CA ILE A 283 -1.48 15.34 10.55
C ILE A 283 -2.71 15.93 9.84
N ALA A 284 -2.57 17.16 9.33
CA ALA A 284 -3.61 17.78 8.51
C ALA A 284 -3.62 17.16 7.11
N TRP A 285 -4.56 16.29 6.85
CA TRP A 285 -4.74 15.58 5.59
C TRP A 285 -5.79 16.24 4.70
N SER A 286 -5.69 15.96 3.40
CA SER A 286 -6.69 16.24 2.37
C SER A 286 -6.78 15.09 1.38
N GLU A 287 -7.78 15.07 0.51
CA GLU A 287 -7.88 14.05 -0.57
C GLU A 287 -6.67 14.08 -1.53
N ILE A 288 -6.06 15.26 -1.73
CA ILE A 288 -4.87 15.39 -2.58
C ILE A 288 -3.67 14.75 -1.89
N SER A 289 -3.43 15.09 -0.63
CA SER A 289 -2.31 14.54 0.14
C SER A 289 -2.46 13.05 0.40
N GLN A 290 -3.68 12.54 0.63
CA GLN A 290 -3.97 11.10 0.67
C GLN A 290 -3.52 10.42 -0.62
N ALA A 291 -4.02 10.90 -1.78
CA ALA A 291 -3.72 10.30 -3.07
C ALA A 291 -2.21 10.27 -3.38
N LYS A 292 -1.50 11.37 -3.10
CA LYS A 292 -0.05 11.44 -3.25
C LYS A 292 0.68 10.46 -2.34
N TRP A 293 0.27 10.38 -1.08
CA TRP A 293 0.86 9.48 -0.10
C TRP A 293 0.69 8.01 -0.49
N ASP A 294 -0.54 7.61 -0.85
CA ASP A 294 -0.86 6.24 -1.24
C ASP A 294 -0.03 5.80 -2.46
N MET A 295 0.06 6.65 -3.50
CA MET A 295 0.90 6.36 -4.67
C MET A 295 2.39 6.25 -4.33
N ARG A 296 2.92 7.16 -3.51
CA ARG A 296 4.33 7.14 -3.09
C ARG A 296 4.63 5.90 -2.26
N ARG A 297 3.68 5.47 -1.41
CA ARG A 297 3.82 4.23 -0.65
C ARG A 297 3.81 3.01 -1.57
N MET A 298 2.81 2.88 -2.45
CA MET A 298 2.76 1.79 -3.42
C MET A 298 4.05 1.70 -4.24
N LEU A 299 4.46 2.80 -4.87
CA LEU A 299 5.64 2.81 -5.73
C LEU A 299 6.94 2.63 -4.96
N GLY A 300 7.03 3.19 -3.76
CA GLY A 300 8.18 2.97 -2.89
C GLY A 300 8.31 1.50 -2.46
N ASP A 301 7.22 0.84 -2.09
CA ASP A 301 7.21 -0.60 -1.82
C ASP A 301 7.59 -1.38 -3.10
N PHE A 302 6.99 -1.02 -4.25
CA PHE A 302 7.30 -1.65 -5.52
C PHE A 302 8.80 -1.59 -5.86
N VAL A 303 9.44 -0.42 -5.79
CA VAL A 303 10.87 -0.30 -6.13
C VAL A 303 11.80 -1.03 -5.16
N HIS A 304 11.30 -1.32 -3.95
CA HIS A 304 11.99 -2.17 -2.97
C HIS A 304 11.59 -3.65 -3.05
N GLU A 305 10.79 -4.04 -4.08
CA GLU A 305 10.31 -5.42 -4.30
C GLU A 305 9.47 -5.96 -3.14
N ILE A 306 8.59 -5.12 -2.62
CA ILE A 306 7.64 -5.45 -1.57
C ILE A 306 6.24 -5.40 -2.17
N PRO A 307 5.45 -6.48 -2.15
CA PRO A 307 4.01 -6.41 -2.38
C PRO A 307 3.36 -5.45 -1.40
N SER A 308 2.37 -4.67 -1.87
CA SER A 308 1.83 -3.56 -1.11
C SER A 308 0.31 -3.61 -1.03
N SER A 309 -0.24 -3.34 0.16
CA SER A 309 -1.67 -3.25 0.42
C SER A 309 -2.06 -1.82 0.77
N VAL A 310 -3.13 -1.34 0.13
CA VAL A 310 -3.72 -0.05 0.45
C VAL A 310 -4.86 -0.25 1.46
N PHE A 311 -4.81 0.43 2.58
CA PHE A 311 -5.87 0.50 3.57
C PHE A 311 -6.63 1.81 3.36
N THR A 312 -7.84 1.81 2.84
CA THR A 312 -8.75 0.73 2.55
C THR A 312 -9.65 1.12 1.37
N ILE A 313 -10.50 0.24 0.87
CA ILE A 313 -11.40 0.56 -0.27
C ILE A 313 -12.40 1.66 0.08
N CYS A 314 -12.95 1.66 1.28
CA CYS A 314 -14.07 2.52 1.67
C CYS A 314 -13.87 3.08 3.07
N ASP A 315 -14.24 4.33 3.29
CA ASP A 315 -14.38 4.86 4.64
C ASP A 315 -15.30 3.98 5.47
N TYR A 316 -15.04 3.94 6.77
CA TYR A 316 -15.78 3.09 7.69
C TYR A 316 -16.24 3.88 8.92
N TYR A 317 -17.31 3.44 9.53
CA TYR A 317 -17.85 4.09 10.74
C TYR A 317 -17.54 3.25 11.98
N HIS A 318 -16.66 3.77 12.83
CA HIS A 318 -16.32 3.17 14.11
C HIS A 318 -17.32 3.66 15.18
N PRO A 319 -18.19 2.81 15.73
CA PRO A 319 -19.12 3.22 16.79
C PRO A 319 -18.39 3.83 17.98
N GLY A 320 -18.82 5.03 18.42
CA GLY A 320 -18.22 5.77 19.54
C GLY A 320 -16.93 6.53 19.23
N ARG A 321 -16.35 6.37 18.02
CA ARG A 321 -15.15 7.14 17.61
C ARG A 321 -15.39 8.02 16.39
N GLY A 322 -16.25 7.61 15.44
CA GLY A 322 -16.53 8.38 14.23
C GLY A 322 -16.07 7.70 12.95
N ILE A 323 -15.90 8.49 11.90
CA ILE A 323 -15.51 7.98 10.57
C ILE A 323 -13.99 7.86 10.48
N GLY A 324 -13.52 6.68 10.12
CA GLY A 324 -12.17 6.44 9.64
C GLY A 324 -12.09 6.75 8.16
N CYS A 325 -11.41 7.83 7.80
CA CYS A 325 -11.43 8.41 6.45
C CYS A 325 -10.25 7.95 5.56
N TYR A 326 -9.80 6.70 5.73
CA TYR A 326 -8.70 6.10 4.95
C TYR A 326 -9.16 5.51 3.61
N GLY A 327 -10.47 5.42 3.38
CA GLY A 327 -11.03 4.82 2.17
C GLY A 327 -10.66 5.56 0.88
N LEU A 328 -10.58 4.81 -0.22
CA LEU A 328 -10.55 5.35 -1.58
C LEU A 328 -11.94 5.86 -2.00
N LEU A 329 -12.98 5.37 -1.33
CA LEU A 329 -14.38 5.78 -1.46
C LEU A 329 -14.82 6.48 -0.17
N ARG A 330 -15.52 7.61 -0.33
CA ARG A 330 -16.11 8.33 0.80
C ARG A 330 -17.40 7.67 1.23
N ALA A 331 -17.57 7.42 2.53
CA ALA A 331 -18.80 6.90 3.09
C ALA A 331 -19.35 7.79 4.20
N ASP A 332 -20.68 7.72 4.39
CA ASP A 332 -21.37 8.35 5.51
C ASP A 332 -21.37 7.46 6.77
N SER A 333 -21.88 7.97 7.89
CA SER A 333 -22.03 7.22 9.13
C SER A 333 -23.01 6.03 9.04
N ALA A 334 -23.88 6.00 8.05
CA ALA A 334 -24.71 4.85 7.71
C ALA A 334 -23.97 3.83 6.82
N ARG A 335 -22.69 4.09 6.50
CA ARG A 335 -21.80 3.22 5.71
C ARG A 335 -22.23 3.08 4.25
N ASN A 336 -22.91 4.08 3.70
CA ASN A 336 -23.20 4.15 2.27
C ASN A 336 -22.09 4.92 1.57
N VAL A 337 -21.68 4.48 0.38
CA VAL A 337 -20.75 5.25 -0.46
C VAL A 337 -21.45 6.50 -0.99
N ILE A 338 -20.86 7.65 -0.69
CA ILE A 338 -21.38 8.97 -1.08
C ILE A 338 -20.46 9.71 -2.06
N GLY A 339 -19.32 9.16 -2.39
CA GLY A 339 -18.37 9.74 -3.36
C GLY A 339 -17.15 8.89 -3.62
N VAL A 340 -16.49 9.17 -4.74
CA VAL A 340 -15.20 8.58 -5.12
C VAL A 340 -14.12 9.63 -4.86
N LYS A 341 -13.11 9.30 -4.06
CA LYS A 341 -12.01 10.21 -3.74
C LYS A 341 -10.93 10.21 -4.84
N ARG A 342 -10.10 11.24 -4.86
CA ARG A 342 -8.94 11.33 -5.79
C ARG A 342 -8.00 10.13 -5.68
N ALA A 343 -7.83 9.59 -4.50
CA ALA A 343 -7.01 8.40 -4.23
C ALA A 343 -7.46 7.16 -5.02
N PHE A 344 -8.74 7.00 -5.31
CA PHE A 344 -9.24 5.89 -6.14
C PHE A 344 -8.64 5.93 -7.56
N ALA A 345 -8.70 7.08 -8.22
CA ALA A 345 -8.13 7.24 -9.56
C ALA A 345 -6.61 7.10 -9.54
N ALA A 346 -5.94 7.69 -8.55
CA ALA A 346 -4.50 7.65 -8.38
C ALA A 346 -3.98 6.21 -8.18
N VAL A 347 -4.57 5.44 -7.27
CA VAL A 347 -4.24 4.04 -7.02
C VAL A 347 -4.48 3.17 -8.26
N ARG A 348 -5.60 3.38 -8.95
CA ARG A 348 -5.92 2.73 -10.22
C ARG A 348 -4.88 3.04 -11.31
N ASN A 349 -4.44 4.29 -11.42
CA ASN A 349 -3.40 4.69 -12.39
C ASN A 349 -2.08 3.96 -12.11
N VAL A 350 -1.67 3.84 -10.85
CA VAL A 350 -0.50 3.04 -10.45
C VAL A 350 -0.70 1.58 -10.87
N ALA A 351 -1.81 0.94 -10.49
CA ALA A 351 -2.09 -0.45 -10.82
C ALA A 351 -2.16 -0.69 -12.34
N THR A 352 -2.59 0.30 -13.14
CA THR A 352 -2.66 0.23 -14.60
C THR A 352 -1.28 0.20 -15.26
N VAL A 353 -0.34 1.00 -14.78
CA VAL A 353 1.00 1.12 -15.38
C VAL A 353 1.97 0.09 -14.81
N PHE A 354 1.95 -0.11 -13.48
CA PHE A 354 2.85 -1.02 -12.77
C PHE A 354 2.22 -2.41 -12.63
N ASP A 355 2.07 -3.07 -13.77
CA ASP A 355 1.44 -4.38 -13.93
C ASP A 355 2.47 -5.47 -14.29
N SER A 356 2.01 -6.70 -14.53
CA SER A 356 2.85 -7.85 -14.90
C SER A 356 3.67 -7.65 -16.20
N ARG A 357 3.35 -6.62 -17.01
CA ARG A 357 4.09 -6.27 -18.24
C ARG A 357 5.29 -5.37 -17.98
N LEU A 358 5.45 -4.89 -16.73
CA LEU A 358 6.59 -4.06 -16.35
C LEU A 358 7.80 -4.94 -16.03
N VAL A 359 8.92 -4.64 -16.66
CA VAL A 359 10.19 -5.37 -16.47
C VAL A 359 11.15 -4.51 -15.65
N ARG A 360 11.68 -5.09 -14.57
CA ARG A 360 12.73 -4.48 -13.77
C ARG A 360 14.04 -4.52 -14.53
N VAL A 361 14.75 -3.40 -14.53
CA VAL A 361 16.08 -3.27 -15.13
C VAL A 361 17.04 -2.61 -14.14
N PRO A 362 18.36 -2.80 -14.29
CA PRO A 362 19.33 -2.06 -13.50
C PRO A 362 19.12 -0.54 -13.65
N ARG A 363 19.07 0.16 -12.55
CA ARG A 363 18.88 1.60 -12.52
C ARG A 363 20.13 2.29 -13.11
N ARG A 364 19.99 2.95 -14.25
CA ARG A 364 21.03 3.74 -14.91
C ARG A 364 20.66 5.22 -14.98
N VAL A 365 19.38 5.53 -14.77
CA VAL A 365 18.84 6.87 -14.73
C VAL A 365 19.32 7.62 -13.48
N SER A 366 19.66 8.90 -13.62
CA SER A 366 20.17 9.74 -12.53
C SER A 366 19.66 11.19 -12.63
N SER A 367 19.78 11.92 -11.55
CA SER A 367 19.50 13.35 -11.46
C SER A 367 20.52 14.03 -10.54
N PRO A 368 20.90 15.28 -10.80
CA PRO A 368 21.68 16.06 -9.85
C PRO A 368 20.90 16.44 -8.57
N GLU A 369 19.57 16.28 -8.58
CA GLU A 369 18.71 16.62 -7.47
C GLU A 369 18.60 15.47 -6.47
N SER A 370 19.14 15.65 -5.27
CA SER A 370 19.17 14.62 -4.23
C SER A 370 17.78 14.29 -3.66
N SER A 371 16.83 15.22 -3.70
CA SER A 371 15.43 15.01 -3.25
C SER A 371 14.59 14.24 -4.26
N LEU A 372 15.06 14.05 -5.48
CA LEU A 372 14.32 13.35 -6.51
C LEU A 372 14.44 11.83 -6.31
N GLN A 373 13.35 11.21 -6.00
CA GLN A 373 13.18 9.77 -6.05
C GLN A 373 13.02 9.38 -7.53
N LEU A 374 13.87 8.49 -8.06
CA LEU A 374 13.94 8.21 -9.50
C LEU A 374 14.34 6.76 -9.75
N TRP A 375 13.57 6.02 -10.57
CA TRP A 375 13.86 4.63 -10.95
C TRP A 375 13.60 4.38 -12.42
N GLU A 376 14.23 3.31 -12.95
CA GLU A 376 14.17 2.88 -14.34
C GLU A 376 13.54 1.51 -14.43
N PHE A 377 12.62 1.35 -15.40
CA PHE A 377 11.95 0.11 -15.78
C PHE A 377 11.85 0.02 -17.30
N GLN A 378 11.33 -1.11 -17.78
CA GLN A 378 10.88 -1.25 -19.17
C GLN A 378 9.44 -1.73 -19.19
N ARG A 379 8.65 -1.22 -20.12
CA ARG A 379 7.28 -1.68 -20.39
C ARG A 379 7.03 -1.72 -21.90
N LYS A 380 6.54 -2.87 -22.40
CA LYS A 380 6.38 -3.11 -23.85
C LYS A 380 7.67 -2.78 -24.65
N GLY A 381 8.83 -3.09 -24.09
CA GLY A 381 10.13 -2.86 -24.72
C GLY A 381 10.60 -1.39 -24.79
N ALA A 382 9.88 -0.45 -24.14
CA ALA A 382 10.29 0.94 -24.01
C ALA A 382 10.78 1.23 -22.60
N PRO A 383 11.77 2.13 -22.41
CA PRO A 383 12.18 2.60 -21.10
C PRO A 383 11.05 3.36 -20.43
N LEU A 384 10.94 3.22 -19.12
CA LEU A 384 9.98 3.92 -18.28
C LEU A 384 10.70 4.44 -17.03
N PHE A 385 10.66 5.74 -16.81
CA PHE A 385 11.22 6.39 -15.63
C PHE A 385 10.09 6.84 -14.74
N VAL A 386 10.11 6.43 -13.48
CA VAL A 386 9.20 6.93 -12.45
C VAL A 386 9.95 7.81 -11.49
N PHE A 387 9.35 8.95 -11.13
CA PHE A 387 9.99 9.93 -10.25
C PHE A 387 8.99 10.78 -9.49
N TRP A 388 9.42 11.26 -8.31
CA TRP A 388 8.74 12.26 -7.48
C TRP A 388 9.73 12.90 -6.52
N THR A 389 9.38 14.04 -5.93
CA THR A 389 10.17 14.61 -4.84
C THR A 389 9.73 14.05 -3.50
N SER A 390 10.67 13.61 -2.67
CA SER A 390 10.38 13.05 -1.34
C SER A 390 10.17 14.12 -0.26
N GLY A 391 10.08 15.38 -0.63
CA GLY A 391 9.94 16.53 0.25
C GLY A 391 11.04 17.55 0.01
N GLU A 392 10.78 18.80 0.40
CA GLU A 392 11.73 19.90 0.33
C GLU A 392 12.23 20.24 1.74
N TRP A 393 13.50 20.60 1.82
CA TRP A 393 14.04 21.22 3.01
C TRP A 393 13.53 22.66 3.07
N VAL A 394 12.77 22.98 4.11
CA VAL A 394 12.33 24.34 4.42
C VAL A 394 13.06 24.85 5.64
N PHE A 395 13.46 26.13 5.59
CA PHE A 395 14.08 26.81 6.73
C PHE A 395 12.97 27.54 7.50
N GLU A 396 12.55 26.99 8.65
CA GLU A 396 11.54 27.56 9.50
C GLU A 396 12.08 27.70 10.95
N ASN A 397 11.82 28.85 11.58
CA ASN A 397 12.20 29.10 12.97
C ASN A 397 13.68 28.85 13.27
N GLY A 398 14.57 29.22 12.33
CA GLY A 398 16.02 29.07 12.51
C GLY A 398 16.56 27.65 12.30
N GLN A 399 15.74 26.73 11.80
CA GLN A 399 16.14 25.34 11.54
C GLN A 399 15.67 24.83 10.19
N TRP A 400 16.48 23.99 9.54
CA TRP A 400 16.09 23.24 8.36
C TRP A 400 15.19 22.07 8.75
N ARG A 401 14.02 21.99 8.15
CA ARG A 401 13.09 20.88 8.30
C ARG A 401 12.70 20.31 6.94
N MET A 402 12.50 19.00 6.88
CA MET A 402 11.94 18.38 5.69
C MET A 402 10.45 18.72 5.60
N ALA A 403 10.03 19.39 4.54
CA ALA A 403 8.64 19.83 4.33
C ALA A 403 7.64 18.67 4.18
N TYR A 404 8.10 17.47 3.86
CA TYR A 404 7.24 16.31 3.71
C TYR A 404 6.55 15.82 5.01
N ARG A 405 6.91 16.34 6.17
CA ARG A 405 6.17 16.08 7.42
C ARG A 405 4.79 16.72 7.45
N ARG A 406 4.48 17.57 6.48
CA ARG A 406 3.14 18.13 6.28
C ARG A 406 2.64 17.66 4.92
N PRO A 407 1.44 17.03 4.86
CA PRO A 407 0.82 16.74 3.58
C PRO A 407 0.73 18.01 2.75
N CYS A 408 1.19 17.95 1.52
CA CYS A 408 1.19 19.11 0.64
C CYS A 408 0.05 19.01 -0.37
N ASP A 409 -0.83 20.00 -0.41
CA ASP A 409 -1.91 20.11 -1.37
C ASP A 409 -1.49 20.82 -2.66
N SER A 410 -0.27 21.35 -2.71
CA SER A 410 0.25 22.03 -3.88
C SER A 410 0.34 21.09 -5.08
N MET A 411 -0.18 21.54 -6.21
CA MET A 411 -0.03 20.89 -7.52
C MET A 411 1.07 21.55 -8.34
N GLU A 412 1.82 22.48 -7.73
CA GLU A 412 2.87 23.21 -8.38
C GLU A 412 4.03 22.27 -8.74
N LYS A 413 4.45 22.36 -10.00
CA LYS A 413 5.55 21.58 -10.56
C LYS A 413 6.76 22.48 -10.76
N ARG A 414 7.92 21.97 -10.44
CA ARG A 414 9.21 22.64 -10.69
C ARG A 414 10.01 21.89 -11.75
N PRO A 415 10.90 22.56 -12.49
CA PRO A 415 11.75 21.88 -13.47
C PRO A 415 12.84 21.06 -12.79
N ALA A 416 13.12 19.88 -13.35
CA ALA A 416 14.23 19.02 -12.95
C ALA A 416 15.03 18.56 -14.17
N VAL A 417 16.22 18.01 -13.90
CA VAL A 417 17.08 17.40 -14.91
C VAL A 417 17.19 15.91 -14.65
N ILE A 418 16.93 15.10 -15.69
CA ILE A 418 17.11 13.65 -15.66
C ILE A 418 18.14 13.25 -16.72
N ARG A 419 19.08 12.35 -16.37
CA ARG A 419 20.12 11.82 -17.24
C ARG A 419 19.94 10.31 -17.39
N TRP A 420 20.02 9.83 -18.62
CA TRP A 420 19.89 8.41 -18.93
C TRP A 420 20.87 7.98 -20.00
N PRO A 421 21.65 6.89 -19.81
CA PRO A 421 22.66 6.43 -20.77
C PRO A 421 22.04 5.57 -21.88
N GLY A 422 20.98 6.06 -22.52
CA GLY A 422 20.29 5.43 -23.63
C GLY A 422 20.07 6.38 -24.80
N ALA A 423 19.41 5.91 -25.84
CA ALA A 423 19.07 6.72 -27.01
C ALA A 423 17.85 7.62 -26.71
N PRO A 424 17.74 8.81 -27.36
CA PRO A 424 16.56 9.64 -27.25
C PRO A 424 15.27 8.87 -27.53
N LEU A 425 14.22 9.14 -26.77
CA LEU A 425 12.90 8.53 -26.92
C LEU A 425 12.25 9.00 -28.24
N ALA A 426 11.60 8.10 -28.96
CA ALA A 426 11.02 8.40 -30.29
C ALA A 426 9.76 9.29 -30.17
N GLU A 427 8.83 8.91 -29.29
CA GLU A 427 7.59 9.62 -28.99
C GLU A 427 7.48 9.78 -27.46
N PRO A 428 8.27 10.70 -26.85
CA PRO A 428 8.29 10.85 -25.41
C PRO A 428 6.98 11.44 -24.89
N VAL A 429 6.50 10.85 -23.79
CA VAL A 429 5.35 11.35 -23.04
C VAL A 429 5.72 11.50 -21.57
N TRP A 430 5.17 12.54 -20.96
CA TRP A 430 5.17 12.75 -19.51
C TRP A 430 3.77 12.45 -18.97
N ILE A 431 3.70 11.78 -17.83
CA ILE A 431 2.42 11.31 -17.25
C ILE A 431 2.37 11.72 -15.79
N ASP A 432 1.26 12.33 -15.39
CA ASP A 432 0.94 12.59 -14.01
C ASP A 432 0.06 11.44 -13.48
N LEU A 433 0.58 10.64 -12.55
CA LEU A 433 -0.20 9.51 -12.01
C LEU A 433 -1.35 9.95 -11.11
N LEU A 434 -1.30 11.17 -10.54
CA LEU A 434 -2.40 11.69 -9.71
C LEU A 434 -3.64 11.97 -10.54
N THR A 435 -3.48 12.57 -11.71
CA THR A 435 -4.60 12.94 -12.61
C THR A 435 -4.83 11.92 -13.71
N GLY A 436 -3.82 11.14 -14.05
CA GLY A 436 -3.81 10.26 -15.22
C GLY A 436 -3.52 10.99 -16.53
N ASP A 437 -3.19 12.29 -16.49
CA ASP A 437 -2.91 13.07 -17.70
C ASP A 437 -1.66 12.56 -18.41
N VAL A 438 -1.77 12.39 -19.72
CA VAL A 438 -0.69 12.07 -20.63
C VAL A 438 -0.39 13.29 -21.47
N CYS A 439 0.83 13.80 -21.35
CA CYS A 439 1.29 15.01 -22.05
C CYS A 439 2.42 14.67 -23.02
N ALA A 440 2.45 15.32 -24.17
CA ALA A 440 3.61 15.27 -25.06
C ALA A 440 4.83 15.88 -24.35
N PHE A 441 5.94 15.14 -24.31
CA PHE A 441 7.19 15.70 -23.81
C PHE A 441 8.00 16.28 -24.96
N PRO A 442 8.35 17.58 -24.96
CA PRO A 442 8.99 18.23 -26.09
C PRO A 442 10.36 17.63 -26.42
N LYS A 443 10.59 17.30 -27.69
CA LYS A 443 11.86 16.70 -28.14
C LYS A 443 13.05 17.62 -27.93
N GLU A 444 12.86 18.93 -28.02
CA GLU A 444 13.87 19.99 -27.77
C GLU A 444 14.32 20.01 -26.30
N ARG A 445 13.59 19.39 -25.37
CA ARG A 445 14.00 19.18 -23.99
C ARG A 445 14.81 17.88 -23.78
N MET A 446 15.10 17.16 -24.87
CA MET A 446 15.96 15.98 -24.88
C MET A 446 17.22 16.27 -25.68
N THR A 447 18.35 16.40 -25.01
CA THR A 447 19.65 16.65 -25.66
C THR A 447 20.48 15.37 -25.65
N ALA A 448 20.81 14.85 -26.83
CA ALA A 448 21.76 13.75 -26.95
C ALA A 448 23.16 14.24 -26.57
N CYS A 449 23.90 13.43 -25.83
CA CYS A 449 25.28 13.70 -25.42
C CYS A 449 26.11 12.41 -25.56
N ALA A 450 27.45 12.51 -25.35
CA ALA A 450 28.33 11.36 -25.50
C ALA A 450 27.94 10.18 -24.62
N ASP A 451 27.36 10.44 -23.43
CA ASP A 451 27.01 9.45 -22.43
C ASP A 451 25.49 9.09 -22.40
N GLY A 452 24.73 9.48 -23.44
CA GLY A 452 23.31 9.19 -23.54
C GLY A 452 22.43 10.40 -23.84
N VAL A 453 21.36 10.60 -23.09
CA VAL A 453 20.42 11.70 -23.25
C VAL A 453 20.17 12.43 -21.91
N VAL A 454 20.05 13.75 -22.00
CA VAL A 454 19.67 14.63 -20.90
C VAL A 454 18.27 15.18 -21.16
N PHE A 455 17.36 14.94 -20.24
CA PHE A 455 16.04 15.54 -20.21
C PHE A 455 16.11 16.79 -19.32
N THR A 456 15.74 17.94 -19.87
CA THR A 456 15.69 19.22 -19.15
C THR A 456 14.25 19.68 -18.95
N ASP A 457 14.05 20.57 -17.99
CA ASP A 457 12.73 21.12 -17.65
C ASP A 457 11.64 20.04 -17.46
N VAL A 458 12.04 18.90 -16.87
CA VAL A 458 11.11 17.85 -16.51
C VAL A 458 10.23 18.33 -15.37
N PRO A 459 8.88 18.38 -15.52
CA PRO A 459 8.02 18.79 -14.42
C PRO A 459 8.02 17.74 -13.31
N VAL A 460 8.38 18.15 -12.09
CA VAL A 460 8.41 17.30 -10.89
C VAL A 460 7.72 17.97 -9.71
N TYR A 461 7.12 17.19 -8.86
CA TYR A 461 6.55 17.59 -7.57
C TYR A 461 6.50 16.41 -6.62
N ASP A 462 5.82 16.53 -5.48
CA ASP A 462 5.71 15.48 -4.46
C ASP A 462 4.69 14.37 -4.79
N SER A 463 4.26 14.28 -6.05
CA SER A 463 3.44 13.20 -6.59
C SER A 463 4.18 12.44 -7.68
N PRO A 464 4.01 11.12 -7.79
CA PRO A 464 4.66 10.32 -8.82
C PRO A 464 4.27 10.71 -10.24
N CYS A 465 5.31 10.91 -11.06
CA CYS A 465 5.22 11.17 -12.49
C CYS A 465 6.05 10.15 -13.27
N LEU A 466 5.78 10.04 -14.56
CA LEU A 466 6.50 9.14 -15.46
C LEU A 466 7.02 9.88 -16.70
N ILE A 467 8.15 9.41 -17.25
CA ILE A 467 8.53 9.62 -18.64
C ILE A 467 8.70 8.26 -19.30
N THR A 468 8.14 8.11 -20.49
CA THR A 468 8.26 6.90 -21.32
C THR A 468 7.96 7.23 -22.78
N GLU A 469 7.97 6.21 -23.65
CA GLU A 469 7.42 6.32 -25.00
C GLU A 469 5.92 6.06 -25.02
N ARG A 470 5.18 6.76 -25.88
CA ARG A 470 3.72 6.65 -26.00
C ARG A 470 3.24 5.20 -26.18
N ARG A 471 3.97 4.36 -26.94
CA ARG A 471 3.67 2.95 -27.16
C ARG A 471 3.72 2.08 -25.89
N ALA A 472 4.41 2.56 -24.85
CA ALA A 472 4.54 1.83 -23.60
C ALA A 472 3.27 1.83 -22.77
N ILE A 473 2.38 2.80 -22.98
CA ILE A 473 1.16 3.00 -22.21
C ILE A 473 -0.09 2.79 -23.07
N ASP A 474 -1.18 2.46 -22.39
CA ASP A 474 -2.51 2.48 -22.98
C ASP A 474 -3.14 3.82 -22.59
N SER A 475 -3.45 4.66 -23.60
CA SER A 475 -4.03 5.99 -23.40
C SER A 475 -5.25 6.20 -24.28
N ASP A 476 -6.25 6.90 -23.74
CA ASP A 476 -7.48 7.26 -24.46
C ASP A 476 -7.39 8.74 -24.87
N SER A 477 -7.50 9.00 -26.18
CA SER A 477 -7.43 10.36 -26.73
C SER A 477 -8.76 11.13 -26.61
N ARG A 478 -9.84 10.48 -26.15
CA ARG A 478 -11.22 11.02 -26.26
C ARG A 478 -11.85 11.53 -24.98
N ASN A 479 -11.26 11.39 -23.80
CA ASN A 479 -11.90 11.77 -22.54
C ASN A 479 -11.19 12.90 -21.80
N ALA A 480 -11.33 14.12 -22.31
CA ALA A 480 -11.00 15.33 -21.55
C ALA A 480 -12.17 15.88 -20.69
N ALA A 481 -13.38 15.31 -20.78
CA ALA A 481 -14.58 15.97 -20.30
C ALA A 481 -15.51 15.19 -19.36
N ALA A 482 -15.20 14.00 -18.93
CA ALA A 482 -16.17 13.19 -18.19
C ALA A 482 -15.58 12.46 -16.98
N ILE A 483 -15.10 13.19 -15.97
CA ILE A 483 -15.08 12.76 -14.55
C ILE A 483 -15.13 14.05 -13.72
N GLN A 484 -16.31 14.65 -13.57
CA GLN A 484 -16.69 15.50 -12.45
C GLN A 484 -17.57 14.71 -11.51
#